data_31448e96a8a090e436cf9fa962669830
#
_entry.id   31448e96a8a090e436cf9fa962669830
#
_cell.length_a   1.000
_cell.length_b   1.000
_cell.length_c   1.000
_cell.angle_alpha   90.00
_cell.angle_beta   90.00
_cell.angle_gamma   90.00
#
_symmetry.space_group_name_H-M   'P 1'
#
loop_
_entity.id
_entity.type
_entity.pdbx_description
1 polymer ?
#
loop_
_entity_poly.entity_id
_entity_poly.type
_entity_poly.pdbx_seq_one_letter_code
_entity_poly.pdbx_strand_id
1 'polypeptide(L)'
;DNVLARGEMLIERLMGGFHDGRNHTQLVHVATDGETYGHHHRFGEMALAYALSTIARKNLATLTNYGQYLERFPPEQVVEIAENTSWSCAHGVERWRSDCGCQTGGKPGWHQRWRKPLRDALDWLRNHLAELFEDEGRKLLSDPWAARDGYITVILERSHANVERFFQQQARRRLSDAEVVQAIKLLENGKKDMLLIEK
;
A
#
# COMPACT_ATOMS: atom_id res chain seq x y z
N ASP A 1 -13.13 23.73 -2.80
CA ASP A 1 -14.21 23.47 -3.77
C ASP A 1 -14.68 22.03 -3.60
N ASN A 2 -16.00 21.85 -3.43
CA ASN A 2 -16.58 20.52 -3.29
C ASN A 2 -16.85 19.93 -4.70
N VAL A 3 -15.83 19.34 -5.31
CA VAL A 3 -15.92 18.75 -6.65
C VAL A 3 -16.93 17.59 -6.73
N LEU A 4 -17.31 17.00 -5.60
CA LEU A 4 -18.30 15.94 -5.51
C LEU A 4 -19.74 16.46 -5.32
N ALA A 5 -19.95 17.79 -5.28
CA ALA A 5 -21.29 18.35 -5.19
C ALA A 5 -22.12 18.10 -6.47
N ARG A 6 -21.46 18.02 -7.62
CA ARG A 6 -22.08 17.75 -8.94
C ARG A 6 -21.14 16.97 -9.83
N GLY A 7 -21.65 16.00 -10.57
CA GLY A 7 -20.85 15.17 -11.45
C GLY A 7 -20.14 15.94 -12.57
N GLU A 8 -20.73 17.05 -13.04
CA GLU A 8 -20.11 17.93 -14.03
C GLU A 8 -18.81 18.56 -13.50
N MET A 9 -18.76 19.00 -12.25
CA MET A 9 -17.56 19.56 -11.62
C MET A 9 -16.45 18.51 -11.50
N LEU A 10 -16.82 17.25 -11.22
CA LEU A 10 -15.86 16.16 -11.19
C LEU A 10 -15.32 15.88 -12.61
N ILE A 11 -16.16 15.89 -13.63
CA ILE A 11 -15.75 15.73 -15.03
C ILE A 11 -14.77 16.84 -15.41
N GLU A 12 -15.11 18.09 -15.17
CA GLU A 12 -14.24 19.26 -15.47
C GLU A 12 -12.89 19.13 -14.80
N ARG A 13 -12.87 18.71 -13.51
CA ARG A 13 -11.65 18.51 -12.75
C ARG A 13 -10.77 17.40 -13.32
N LEU A 14 -11.38 16.28 -13.71
CA LEU A 14 -10.67 15.15 -14.33
C LEU A 14 -10.14 15.53 -15.72
N MET A 15 -10.98 16.09 -16.57
CA MET A 15 -10.60 16.48 -17.94
C MET A 15 -9.57 17.58 -17.94
N GLY A 16 -9.61 18.51 -16.98
CA GLY A 16 -8.60 19.56 -16.81
C GLY A 16 -7.20 19.04 -16.42
N GLY A 17 -7.05 17.76 -16.11
CA GLY A 17 -5.74 17.11 -15.91
C GLY A 17 -5.03 16.77 -17.21
N PHE A 18 -5.74 16.70 -18.34
CA PHE A 18 -5.14 16.50 -19.65
C PHE A 18 -4.63 17.85 -20.21
N HIS A 19 -3.58 17.78 -21.00
CA HIS A 19 -2.96 18.97 -21.58
C HIS A 19 -2.58 18.71 -23.04
N ASP A 20 -3.15 19.48 -23.96
CA ASP A 20 -2.99 19.29 -25.40
C ASP A 20 -1.55 19.49 -25.90
N GLY A 21 -0.74 20.26 -25.17
CA GLY A 21 0.68 20.46 -25.48
C GLY A 21 1.60 19.27 -25.17
N ARG A 22 1.07 18.19 -24.61
CA ARG A 22 1.85 16.96 -24.36
C ARG A 22 1.71 16.00 -25.53
N ASN A 23 2.84 15.56 -26.05
CA ASN A 23 2.92 14.68 -27.24
C ASN A 23 3.03 13.18 -26.87
N HIS A 24 2.64 12.79 -25.65
CA HIS A 24 2.64 11.42 -25.17
C HIS A 24 1.28 11.06 -24.56
N THR A 25 1.02 9.77 -24.42
CA THR A 25 -0.18 9.28 -23.76
C THR A 25 -0.24 9.79 -22.31
N GLN A 26 -1.40 10.28 -21.91
CA GLN A 26 -1.62 10.87 -20.61
C GLN A 26 -2.56 10.00 -19.79
N LEU A 27 -2.27 9.86 -18.50
CA LEU A 27 -3.13 9.23 -17.52
C LEU A 27 -3.53 10.26 -16.46
N VAL A 28 -4.83 10.48 -16.31
CA VAL A 28 -5.39 11.23 -15.18
C VAL A 28 -6.01 10.24 -14.21
N HIS A 29 -5.64 10.34 -12.94
CA HIS A 29 -6.10 9.43 -11.91
C HIS A 29 -6.53 10.17 -10.64
N VAL A 30 -7.35 9.52 -9.83
CA VAL A 30 -7.80 9.99 -8.52
C VAL A 30 -7.48 8.93 -7.48
N ALA A 31 -6.91 9.36 -6.38
CA ALA A 31 -6.73 8.55 -5.17
C ALA A 31 -7.53 9.18 -4.03
N THR A 32 -8.48 8.46 -3.49
CA THR A 32 -9.35 8.90 -2.39
C THR A 32 -9.53 7.79 -1.39
N ASP A 33 -9.81 8.15 -0.13
CA ASP A 33 -10.26 7.20 0.87
C ASP A 33 -11.63 6.63 0.46
N GLY A 34 -11.91 5.37 0.78
CA GLY A 34 -13.17 4.71 0.44
C GLY A 34 -14.39 5.42 1.02
N GLU A 35 -14.25 5.99 2.20
CA GLU A 35 -15.31 6.75 2.88
C GLU A 35 -15.62 8.10 2.21
N THR A 36 -14.79 8.58 1.30
CA THR A 36 -15.01 9.87 0.61
C THR A 36 -16.35 9.88 -0.09
N TYR A 37 -16.72 8.77 -0.74
CA TYR A 37 -17.97 8.63 -1.48
C TYR A 37 -19.09 8.08 -0.60
N GLY A 38 -20.00 8.97 -0.19
CA GLY A 38 -21.18 8.62 0.60
C GLY A 38 -21.05 8.95 2.09
N HIS A 39 -19.92 8.68 2.74
CA HIS A 39 -19.72 8.98 4.16
C HIS A 39 -19.29 10.45 4.38
N HIS A 40 -18.14 10.86 3.87
CA HIS A 40 -17.67 12.24 4.00
C HIS A 40 -18.37 13.21 3.06
N HIS A 41 -18.77 12.74 1.89
CA HIS A 41 -19.51 13.52 0.89
C HIS A 41 -20.80 12.80 0.53
N ARG A 42 -21.91 13.20 1.16
CA ARG A 42 -23.24 12.66 0.88
C ARG A 42 -23.55 12.80 -0.61
N PHE A 43 -23.98 11.71 -1.26
CA PHE A 43 -24.21 11.62 -2.69
C PHE A 43 -22.95 11.75 -3.57
N GLY A 44 -21.76 11.69 -3.00
CA GLY A 44 -20.50 11.69 -3.76
C GLY A 44 -20.39 10.49 -4.71
N GLU A 45 -20.94 9.34 -4.33
CA GLU A 45 -21.04 8.14 -5.17
C GLU A 45 -21.89 8.37 -6.43
N MET A 46 -22.93 9.17 -6.33
CA MET A 46 -23.77 9.53 -7.49
C MET A 46 -23.01 10.47 -8.44
N ALA A 47 -22.24 11.43 -7.91
CA ALA A 47 -21.39 12.30 -8.72
C ALA A 47 -20.33 11.49 -9.45
N LEU A 48 -19.72 10.50 -8.78
CA LEU A 48 -18.75 9.59 -9.39
C LEU A 48 -19.40 8.75 -10.50
N ALA A 49 -20.53 8.11 -10.22
CA ALA A 49 -21.25 7.29 -11.20
C ALA A 49 -21.66 8.11 -12.43
N TYR A 50 -22.17 9.31 -12.22
CA TYR A 50 -22.51 10.24 -13.30
C TYR A 50 -21.28 10.63 -14.14
N ALA A 51 -20.17 10.96 -13.48
CA ALA A 51 -18.93 11.35 -14.16
C ALA A 51 -18.39 10.21 -15.03
N LEU A 52 -18.24 9.00 -14.47
CA LEU A 52 -17.74 7.83 -15.20
C LEU A 52 -18.66 7.46 -16.38
N SER A 53 -19.99 7.42 -16.16
CA SER A 53 -20.97 7.15 -17.22
C SER A 53 -20.90 8.21 -18.34
N THR A 54 -20.76 9.48 -17.97
CA THR A 54 -20.72 10.57 -18.96
C THR A 54 -19.42 10.59 -19.75
N ILE A 55 -18.26 10.37 -19.08
CA ILE A 55 -16.96 10.26 -19.75
C ILE A 55 -16.99 9.13 -20.79
N ALA A 56 -17.48 7.95 -20.41
CA ALA A 56 -17.60 6.81 -21.32
C ALA A 56 -18.56 7.07 -22.48
N ARG A 57 -19.78 7.53 -22.19
CA ARG A 57 -20.84 7.74 -23.20
C ARG A 57 -20.49 8.84 -24.20
N LYS A 58 -19.86 9.92 -23.74
CA LYS A 58 -19.42 11.04 -24.60
C LYS A 58 -18.03 10.82 -25.19
N ASN A 59 -17.40 9.69 -24.91
CA ASN A 59 -16.05 9.36 -25.35
C ASN A 59 -15.03 10.48 -25.08
N LEU A 60 -15.10 11.08 -23.89
CA LEU A 60 -14.19 12.17 -23.49
C LEU A 60 -12.79 11.64 -23.15
N ALA A 61 -12.71 10.45 -22.58
CA ALA A 61 -11.50 9.71 -22.28
C ALA A 61 -11.81 8.21 -22.17
N THR A 62 -10.78 7.37 -22.26
CA THR A 62 -10.91 5.93 -22.01
C THR A 62 -10.80 5.65 -20.51
N LEU A 63 -11.81 5.02 -19.93
CA LEU A 63 -11.75 4.51 -18.56
C LEU A 63 -10.83 3.30 -18.52
N THR A 64 -9.91 3.27 -17.57
CA THR A 64 -8.92 2.21 -17.44
C THR A 64 -8.55 2.00 -15.97
N ASN A 65 -7.72 1.00 -15.70
CA ASN A 65 -7.02 0.81 -14.43
C ASN A 65 -5.51 0.76 -14.67
N TYR A 66 -4.72 0.79 -13.59
CA TYR A 66 -3.25 0.83 -13.72
C TYR A 66 -2.69 -0.39 -14.46
N GLY A 67 -3.22 -1.60 -14.20
CA GLY A 67 -2.76 -2.81 -14.87
C GLY A 67 -2.91 -2.73 -16.38
N GLN A 68 -4.10 -2.39 -16.86
CA GLN A 68 -4.38 -2.24 -18.29
C GLN A 68 -3.60 -1.08 -18.93
N TYR A 69 -3.45 0.03 -18.19
CA TYR A 69 -2.68 1.16 -18.70
C TYR A 69 -1.19 0.80 -18.84
N LEU A 70 -0.58 0.18 -17.82
CA LEU A 70 0.83 -0.19 -17.83
C LEU A 70 1.16 -1.30 -18.84
N GLU A 71 0.20 -2.19 -19.12
CA GLU A 71 0.35 -3.20 -20.18
C GLU A 71 0.47 -2.54 -21.56
N ARG A 72 -0.33 -1.50 -21.83
CA ARG A 72 -0.34 -0.80 -23.11
C ARG A 72 0.76 0.26 -23.26
N PHE A 73 1.12 0.89 -22.14
CA PHE A 73 2.08 1.99 -22.07
C PHE A 73 3.06 1.72 -20.92
N PRO A 74 4.05 0.82 -21.14
CA PRO A 74 5.08 0.55 -20.14
C PRO A 74 5.79 1.84 -19.71
N PRO A 75 6.12 2.02 -18.44
CA PRO A 75 6.81 3.22 -17.96
C PRO A 75 8.25 3.27 -18.49
N GLU A 76 8.63 4.42 -19.03
CA GLU A 76 9.97 4.68 -19.56
C GLU A 76 10.81 5.57 -18.64
N GLN A 77 10.20 6.14 -17.62
CA GLN A 77 10.85 7.05 -16.68
C GLN A 77 11.01 6.41 -15.32
N VAL A 78 12.18 6.56 -14.73
CA VAL A 78 12.46 6.19 -13.35
C VAL A 78 12.25 7.40 -12.46
N VAL A 79 11.59 7.21 -11.32
CA VAL A 79 11.40 8.24 -10.31
C VAL A 79 12.12 7.85 -9.01
N GLU A 80 12.59 8.85 -8.29
CA GLU A 80 13.12 8.70 -6.95
C GLU A 80 12.06 9.11 -5.93
N ILE A 81 11.86 8.28 -4.91
CA ILE A 81 10.92 8.58 -3.84
C ILE A 81 11.59 9.57 -2.86
N ALA A 82 10.91 10.67 -2.58
CA ALA A 82 11.35 11.61 -1.55
C ALA A 82 11.09 11.00 -0.16
N GLU A 83 12.12 10.42 0.42
CA GLU A 83 12.06 9.72 1.71
C GLU A 83 11.63 10.63 2.86
N ASN A 84 11.01 10.03 3.89
CA ASN A 84 10.54 10.71 5.10
C ASN A 84 9.57 11.87 4.85
N THR A 85 8.81 11.80 3.77
CA THR A 85 7.74 12.74 3.43
C THR A 85 6.36 12.10 3.56
N SER A 86 5.34 12.93 3.72
CA SER A 86 3.95 12.50 3.63
C SER A 86 3.04 13.65 3.21
N TRP A 87 1.92 13.32 2.57
CA TRP A 87 0.91 14.29 2.19
C TRP A 87 0.13 14.87 3.38
N SER A 88 0.12 14.18 4.52
CA SER A 88 -0.72 14.52 5.68
C SER A 88 0.03 15.22 6.83
N CYS A 89 1.35 15.44 6.70
CA CYS A 89 2.15 16.12 7.71
C CYS A 89 3.27 16.94 7.06
N ALA A 90 3.25 18.26 7.26
CA ALA A 90 4.30 19.15 6.77
C ALA A 90 5.69 18.89 7.38
N HIS A 91 5.75 18.15 8.50
CA HIS A 91 6.99 17.73 9.16
C HIS A 91 7.47 16.33 8.69
N GLY A 92 7.06 15.91 7.51
CA GLY A 92 7.40 14.60 6.97
C GLY A 92 6.64 13.47 7.64
N VAL A 93 7.34 12.56 8.32
CA VAL A 93 6.75 11.42 9.02
C VAL A 93 6.58 11.62 10.54
N GLU A 94 6.82 12.84 11.03
CA GLU A 94 6.83 13.13 12.46
C GLU A 94 5.48 12.89 13.16
N ARG A 95 4.34 13.00 12.43
CA ARG A 95 3.03 12.73 13.01
C ARG A 95 2.87 11.29 13.52
N TRP A 96 3.71 10.35 13.06
CA TRP A 96 3.67 8.94 13.49
C TRP A 96 4.68 8.61 14.59
N ARG A 97 5.59 9.53 14.94
CA ARG A 97 6.66 9.27 15.90
C ARG A 97 6.97 10.41 16.87
N SER A 98 6.30 11.59 16.75
CA SER A 98 6.58 12.72 17.64
C SER A 98 5.36 13.61 17.90
N ASP A 99 5.53 14.59 18.76
CA ASP A 99 4.55 15.65 19.05
C ASP A 99 4.78 16.81 18.07
N CYS A 100 4.49 16.58 16.79
CA CYS A 100 4.72 17.58 15.73
C CYS A 100 3.65 18.67 15.67
N GLY A 101 2.56 18.55 16.45
CA GLY A 101 1.44 19.50 16.43
C GLY A 101 0.40 19.26 15.33
N CYS A 102 0.68 18.44 14.32
CA CYS A 102 -0.31 18.11 13.27
C CYS A 102 -1.43 17.24 13.84
N GLN A 103 -2.67 17.71 13.77
CA GLN A 103 -3.85 17.02 14.27
C GLN A 103 -5.07 17.30 13.39
N THR A 104 -6.04 16.41 13.41
CA THR A 104 -7.30 16.51 12.66
C THR A 104 -8.49 16.89 13.56
N GLY A 105 -8.24 17.46 14.71
CA GLY A 105 -9.18 17.81 15.75
C GLY A 105 -8.65 17.39 17.12
N GLY A 106 -9.41 17.67 18.14
CA GLY A 106 -9.05 17.39 19.53
C GLY A 106 -9.64 18.41 20.50
N LYS A 107 -9.41 18.20 21.79
CA LYS A 107 -9.84 19.16 22.84
C LYS A 107 -8.67 20.07 23.20
N PRO A 108 -8.95 21.31 23.67
CA PRO A 108 -7.91 22.19 24.20
C PRO A 108 -7.03 21.48 25.24
N GLY A 109 -5.72 21.65 25.14
CA GLY A 109 -4.75 21.05 26.07
C GLY A 109 -4.33 19.61 25.70
N TRP A 110 -4.95 18.98 24.71
CA TRP A 110 -4.46 17.69 24.21
C TRP A 110 -3.17 17.86 23.44
N HIS A 111 -2.25 16.91 23.62
CA HIS A 111 -0.95 16.86 22.96
C HIS A 111 -0.68 15.46 22.42
N GLN A 112 0.37 15.32 21.63
CA GLN A 112 0.71 14.09 20.93
C GLN A 112 2.01 13.44 21.44
N ARG A 113 2.47 13.83 22.65
CA ARG A 113 3.72 13.33 23.26
C ARG A 113 3.74 11.82 23.47
N TRP A 114 2.56 11.20 23.57
CA TRP A 114 2.41 9.73 23.66
C TRP A 114 2.91 8.98 22.43
N ARG A 115 2.99 9.64 21.27
CA ARG A 115 3.41 9.00 20.01
C ARG A 115 4.83 8.47 20.07
N LYS A 116 5.76 9.27 20.63
CA LYS A 116 7.16 8.84 20.71
C LYS A 116 7.35 7.59 21.58
N PRO A 117 6.93 7.53 22.85
CA PRO A 117 7.10 6.33 23.65
C PRO A 117 6.35 5.11 23.07
N LEU A 118 5.18 5.30 22.43
CA LEU A 118 4.50 4.22 21.74
C LEU A 118 5.33 3.73 20.55
N ARG A 119 5.85 4.62 19.74
CA ARG A 119 6.71 4.24 18.59
C ARG A 119 7.96 3.52 19.06
N ASP A 120 8.64 4.03 20.08
CA ASP A 120 9.85 3.42 20.63
C ASP A 120 9.56 1.99 21.14
N ALA A 121 8.41 1.79 21.82
CA ALA A 121 8.00 0.46 22.29
C ALA A 121 7.70 -0.52 21.15
N LEU A 122 7.02 -0.04 20.09
CA LEU A 122 6.73 -0.84 18.91
C LEU A 122 8.00 -1.19 18.11
N ASP A 123 8.93 -0.24 18.00
CA ASP A 123 10.21 -0.48 17.33
C ASP A 123 11.08 -1.48 18.13
N TRP A 124 11.06 -1.39 19.46
CA TRP A 124 11.73 -2.37 20.32
C TRP A 124 11.13 -3.77 20.13
N LEU A 125 9.80 -3.88 20.15
CA LEU A 125 9.12 -5.16 19.95
C LEU A 125 9.40 -5.74 18.56
N ARG A 126 9.31 -4.91 17.50
CA ARG A 126 9.64 -5.31 16.13
C ARG A 126 11.06 -5.88 16.04
N ASN A 127 12.05 -5.20 16.62
CA ASN A 127 13.44 -5.62 16.55
C ASN A 127 13.64 -6.98 17.25
N HIS A 128 13.00 -7.18 18.40
CA HIS A 128 13.03 -8.47 19.11
C HIS A 128 12.37 -9.60 18.31
N LEU A 129 11.24 -9.32 17.68
CA LEU A 129 10.56 -10.31 16.83
C LEU A 129 11.38 -10.61 15.56
N ALA A 130 12.11 -9.63 15.02
CA ALA A 130 13.01 -9.85 13.90
C ALA A 130 14.14 -10.81 14.23
N GLU A 131 14.77 -10.65 15.40
CA GLU A 131 15.80 -11.57 15.90
C GLU A 131 15.27 -13.00 16.04
N LEU A 132 14.09 -13.17 16.67
CA LEU A 132 13.45 -14.47 16.80
C LEU A 132 13.09 -15.09 15.43
N PHE A 133 12.59 -14.28 14.50
CA PHE A 133 12.29 -14.72 13.13
C PHE A 133 13.55 -15.22 12.42
N GLU A 134 14.66 -14.49 12.55
CA GLU A 134 15.94 -14.91 11.96
C GLU A 134 16.45 -16.21 12.58
N ASP A 135 16.45 -16.31 13.90
CA ASP A 135 16.96 -17.48 14.61
C ASP A 135 16.16 -18.74 14.25
N GLU A 136 14.84 -18.67 14.26
CA GLU A 136 13.99 -19.79 13.85
C GLU A 136 14.07 -20.06 12.35
N GLY A 137 14.11 -18.99 11.55
CA GLY A 137 14.19 -19.09 10.09
C GLY A 137 15.48 -19.75 9.60
N ARG A 138 16.61 -19.42 10.18
CA ARG A 138 17.91 -20.01 9.82
C ARG A 138 18.02 -21.52 10.08
N LYS A 139 17.12 -22.09 10.87
CA LYS A 139 17.07 -23.55 11.07
C LYS A 139 16.56 -24.28 9.82
N LEU A 140 15.71 -23.61 9.02
CA LEU A 140 15.02 -24.19 7.87
C LEU A 140 15.41 -23.55 6.54
N LEU A 141 15.65 -22.24 6.52
CA LEU A 141 15.83 -21.41 5.32
C LEU A 141 17.28 -20.96 5.18
N SER A 142 17.73 -20.79 3.95
CA SER A 142 19.08 -20.29 3.64
C SER A 142 19.23 -18.82 4.02
N ASP A 143 18.23 -18.02 3.65
CA ASP A 143 18.06 -16.62 4.04
C ASP A 143 16.59 -16.39 4.38
N PRO A 144 16.25 -16.21 5.68
CA PRO A 144 14.86 -16.01 6.09
C PRO A 144 14.20 -14.77 5.48
N TRP A 145 14.94 -13.68 5.30
CA TRP A 145 14.39 -12.44 4.75
C TRP A 145 14.15 -12.55 3.25
N ALA A 146 15.10 -13.10 2.50
CA ALA A 146 14.92 -13.38 1.07
C ALA A 146 13.76 -14.36 0.84
N ALA A 147 13.62 -15.38 1.70
CA ALA A 147 12.48 -16.30 1.64
C ALA A 147 11.15 -15.58 1.93
N ARG A 148 11.09 -14.70 2.94
CA ARG A 148 9.93 -13.87 3.25
C ARG A 148 9.54 -13.00 2.04
N ASP A 149 10.49 -12.32 1.43
CA ASP A 149 10.24 -11.43 0.30
C ASP A 149 9.78 -12.20 -0.95
N GLY A 150 10.38 -13.37 -1.19
CA GLY A 150 9.97 -14.27 -2.29
C GLY A 150 8.66 -15.02 -2.05
N TYR A 151 8.13 -15.05 -0.83
CA TYR A 151 6.92 -15.83 -0.47
C TYR A 151 5.65 -15.34 -1.18
N ILE A 152 5.68 -14.16 -1.78
CA ILE A 152 4.59 -13.64 -2.62
C ILE A 152 4.22 -14.63 -3.73
N THR A 153 5.16 -15.36 -4.29
CA THR A 153 4.92 -16.36 -5.32
C THR A 153 4.01 -17.50 -4.84
N VAL A 154 4.16 -17.90 -3.57
CA VAL A 154 3.30 -18.89 -2.92
C VAL A 154 1.91 -18.31 -2.60
N ILE A 155 1.83 -17.03 -2.22
CA ILE A 155 0.55 -16.36 -1.96
C ILE A 155 -0.29 -16.27 -3.22
N LEU A 156 0.33 -15.97 -4.35
CA LEU A 156 -0.35 -15.85 -5.65
C LEU A 156 -0.79 -17.20 -6.21
N GLU A 157 -0.02 -18.26 -5.96
CA GLU A 157 -0.32 -19.60 -6.43
C GLU A 157 0.05 -20.64 -5.36
N ARG A 158 -0.94 -21.17 -4.64
CA ARG A 158 -0.78 -22.16 -3.55
C ARG A 158 -0.84 -23.61 -4.02
N SER A 159 -0.50 -23.90 -5.28
CA SER A 159 -0.40 -25.28 -5.74
C SER A 159 0.76 -26.01 -5.03
N HIS A 160 0.61 -27.31 -4.80
CA HIS A 160 1.65 -28.14 -4.19
C HIS A 160 2.98 -28.02 -4.93
N ALA A 161 2.93 -28.06 -6.26
CA ALA A 161 4.13 -27.93 -7.11
C ALA A 161 4.85 -26.59 -6.95
N ASN A 162 4.11 -25.49 -6.76
CA ASN A 162 4.70 -24.19 -6.57
C ASN A 162 5.31 -24.03 -5.16
N VAL A 163 4.63 -24.54 -4.13
CA VAL A 163 5.16 -24.59 -2.76
C VAL A 163 6.45 -25.43 -2.72
N GLU A 164 6.46 -26.60 -3.35
CA GLU A 164 7.64 -27.45 -3.42
C GLU A 164 8.81 -26.75 -4.12
N ARG A 165 8.57 -26.11 -5.27
CA ARG A 165 9.57 -25.33 -6.00
C ARG A 165 10.14 -24.18 -5.16
N PHE A 166 9.28 -23.47 -4.44
CA PHE A 166 9.70 -22.38 -3.53
C PHE A 166 10.66 -22.90 -2.46
N PHE A 167 10.33 -23.99 -1.76
CA PHE A 167 11.22 -24.54 -0.73
C PHE A 167 12.47 -25.21 -1.28
N GLN A 168 12.45 -25.74 -2.51
CA GLN A 168 13.67 -26.19 -3.19
C GLN A 168 14.69 -25.05 -3.40
N GLN A 169 14.22 -23.83 -3.60
CA GLN A 169 15.07 -22.65 -3.80
C GLN A 169 15.48 -21.97 -2.50
N GLN A 170 14.58 -21.91 -1.50
CA GLN A 170 14.79 -21.12 -0.31
C GLN A 170 15.28 -21.91 0.92
N ALA A 171 15.08 -23.23 0.96
CA ALA A 171 15.49 -24.04 2.08
C ALA A 171 16.99 -24.36 2.06
N ARG A 172 17.60 -24.48 3.24
CA ARG A 172 19.01 -24.88 3.39
C ARG A 172 19.30 -26.32 2.97
N ARG A 173 18.26 -27.16 3.02
CA ARG A 173 18.28 -28.59 2.67
C ARG A 173 16.88 -29.02 2.29
N ARG A 174 16.73 -30.22 1.82
CA ARG A 174 15.38 -30.79 1.64
C ARG A 174 14.65 -30.87 3.00
N LEU A 175 13.47 -30.27 3.04
CA LEU A 175 12.60 -30.27 4.21
C LEU A 175 11.65 -31.47 4.17
N SER A 176 11.30 -31.99 5.34
CA SER A 176 10.17 -32.90 5.50
C SER A 176 8.84 -32.13 5.42
N ASP A 177 7.73 -32.82 5.24
CA ASP A 177 6.40 -32.19 5.16
C ASP A 177 6.08 -31.40 6.45
N ALA A 178 6.46 -31.91 7.62
CA ALA A 178 6.30 -31.21 8.89
C ALA A 178 7.13 -29.90 8.96
N GLU A 179 8.35 -29.93 8.45
CA GLU A 179 9.21 -28.74 8.39
C GLU A 179 8.71 -27.72 7.37
N VAL A 180 8.14 -28.16 6.25
CA VAL A 180 7.49 -27.28 5.27
C VAL A 180 6.31 -26.55 5.93
N VAL A 181 5.46 -27.26 6.68
CA VAL A 181 4.36 -26.65 7.43
C VAL A 181 4.87 -25.65 8.47
N GLN A 182 5.97 -25.99 9.16
CA GLN A 182 6.59 -25.07 10.13
C GLN A 182 7.15 -23.82 9.43
N ALA A 183 7.84 -23.97 8.30
CA ALA A 183 8.38 -22.85 7.54
C ALA A 183 7.28 -21.93 6.98
N ILE A 184 6.17 -22.50 6.48
CA ILE A 184 5.00 -21.73 6.05
C ILE A 184 4.43 -20.92 7.23
N LYS A 185 4.23 -21.54 8.39
CA LYS A 185 3.75 -20.82 9.58
C LYS A 185 4.68 -19.68 9.97
N LEU A 186 5.98 -19.90 9.93
CA LEU A 186 6.97 -18.87 10.25
C LEU A 186 6.88 -17.69 9.26
N LEU A 187 6.83 -17.95 7.95
CA LEU A 187 6.74 -16.93 6.92
C LEU A 187 5.42 -16.17 6.97
N GLU A 188 4.30 -16.85 7.23
CA GLU A 188 2.98 -16.22 7.33
C GLU A 188 2.77 -15.45 8.63
N ASN A 189 3.19 -16.00 9.77
CA ASN A 189 3.06 -15.34 11.07
C ASN A 189 4.06 -14.19 11.21
N GLY A 190 5.30 -14.38 10.83
CA GLY A 190 6.30 -13.31 10.81
C GLY A 190 5.83 -12.10 9.99
N LYS A 191 5.15 -12.34 8.86
CA LYS A 191 4.55 -11.29 8.06
C LYS A 191 3.38 -10.59 8.77
N LYS A 192 2.50 -11.34 9.42
CA LYS A 192 1.34 -10.78 10.14
C LYS A 192 1.75 -9.97 11.36
N ASP A 193 2.68 -10.47 12.13
CA ASP A 193 3.13 -9.82 13.36
C ASP A 193 3.93 -8.55 13.05
N MET A 194 4.75 -8.54 12.01
CA MET A 194 5.44 -7.33 11.54
C MET A 194 4.48 -6.30 10.95
N LEU A 195 3.46 -6.71 10.17
CA LEU A 195 2.46 -5.79 9.63
C LEU A 195 1.58 -5.13 10.71
N LEU A 196 1.34 -5.81 11.83
CA LEU A 196 0.62 -5.25 12.97
C LEU A 196 1.44 -4.20 13.74
N ILE A 197 2.77 -4.30 13.68
CA ILE A 197 3.70 -3.36 14.34
C ILE A 197 4.01 -2.15 13.45
N GLU A 198 3.99 -2.31 12.13
CA GLU A 198 4.23 -1.24 11.17
C GLU A 198 3.01 -0.33 10.93
N LYS A 199 1.80 -0.75 11.32
CA LYS A 199 0.57 0.05 11.29
C LYS A 199 0.36 0.80 12.61
#